data_35cc8fb521906526021f40f39f5b3da3
#
_entry.id   35cc8fb521906526021f40f39f5b3da3
#
_cell.length_a   1.000
_cell.length_b   1.000
_cell.length_c   1.000
_cell.angle_alpha   90.00
_cell.angle_beta   90.00
_cell.angle_gamma   90.00
#
_symmetry.space_group_name_H-M   'P 1'
#
loop_
_entity.id
_entity.type
_entity.pdbx_description
1 polymer ?
#
loop_
_entity_poly.entity_id
_entity_poly.type
_entity_poly.pdbx_seq_one_letter_code
_entity_poly.pdbx_strand_id
1 'polypeptide(L)'
;MANVGLTITEGVNNGVSPFRDASKRNIGLAGQFNRGGAFKATKITSMEDFNVIFGGQNDAFYGPRIVKSIFDEAGNAPVTLYLARMVAVTAKAATATVNLDSGSSVTMVVNAAYKGTPDPGAWANGITVTLYSYGSLVRDMFSLIVQYKTNTPEQYNYGTLAEIQDAVNKVSKYVTVTFNGEIEKMKFKGVTGTVTANTSSNEVTGSGTTFTSLKVGNVLYDSNGKLVGTIAAIASATKLTLTSRAITAVEGAAVKVREDKTFVAKLANGVDGEITENDYKPGGTTDSPTGLAAFDGFDVQIIGVTEYHSLSMAKVLHAYCKEQKNAIGICNLPLNADEGTAELYAMEFQTSGISYLCSYMGWCTVPDDSGNPVMIPVMGPVLGAGFIRTPYLQGDFIHIPPAGIDSLFNNVMEMIPQRLSQTVINKLVQQFSCNIIQYVENTGYYIGSSRTYSTNDLYKSIHVRLQTSYYVRSLNSKMCFLEQKPNTPELKREALVEARNFFKTEYDNGALERSVDFDTAYQGICDKSNNPNTQDRKLLNIDILWIPTECTESVHISLLRNDSVLTTTETEE
;
A
#
# COMPACT_ATOMS: atom_id res chain seq x y z
N MET A 1 7.81 -20.04 -5.28
CA MET A 1 6.98 -21.26 -5.13
C MET A 1 5.72 -21.04 -5.95
N ALA A 2 5.48 -21.88 -6.96
CA ALA A 2 4.28 -21.79 -7.77
C ALA A 2 3.06 -22.21 -6.92
N ASN A 3 2.04 -21.37 -6.87
CA ASN A 3 0.76 -21.73 -6.27
C ASN A 3 0.10 -22.82 -7.11
N VAL A 4 -0.09 -23.99 -6.53
CA VAL A 4 -0.90 -25.05 -7.12
C VAL A 4 -2.36 -24.71 -6.85
N GLY A 5 -3.06 -24.20 -7.85
CA GLY A 5 -4.49 -23.92 -7.74
C GLY A 5 -5.04 -23.30 -9.02
N LEU A 6 -5.83 -24.05 -9.77
CA LEU A 6 -6.58 -23.56 -10.93
C LEU A 6 -7.90 -22.96 -10.46
N THR A 7 -8.04 -21.63 -10.56
CA THR A 7 -9.35 -20.98 -10.37
C THR A 7 -10.00 -20.81 -11.74
N ILE A 8 -11.04 -21.58 -12.01
CA ILE A 8 -11.86 -21.44 -13.23
C ILE A 8 -12.96 -20.42 -12.93
N THR A 9 -12.92 -19.27 -13.59
CA THR A 9 -14.04 -18.31 -13.61
C THR A 9 -14.81 -18.51 -14.91
N GLU A 10 -16.08 -18.86 -14.80
CA GLU A 10 -16.98 -18.88 -15.94
C GLU A 10 -17.21 -17.44 -16.44
N GLY A 11 -16.76 -17.14 -17.64
CA GLY A 11 -16.95 -15.86 -18.32
C GLY A 11 -17.15 -16.09 -19.81
N VAL A 12 -17.95 -15.23 -20.44
CA VAL A 12 -18.13 -15.25 -21.90
C VAL A 12 -16.78 -15.00 -22.56
N ASN A 13 -16.30 -15.98 -23.29
CA ASN A 13 -15.03 -15.88 -24.02
C ASN A 13 -15.18 -14.93 -25.20
N ASN A 14 -14.76 -13.68 -25.03
CA ASN A 14 -14.73 -12.66 -26.08
C ASN A 14 -13.44 -12.70 -26.92
N GLY A 15 -12.73 -13.83 -26.96
CA GLY A 15 -11.49 -13.99 -27.72
C GLY A 15 -10.27 -13.29 -27.07
N VAL A 16 -10.41 -12.77 -25.86
CA VAL A 16 -9.31 -12.17 -25.10
C VAL A 16 -8.57 -13.29 -24.37
N SER A 17 -7.25 -13.35 -24.52
CA SER A 17 -6.40 -14.28 -23.74
C SER A 17 -6.78 -14.20 -22.25
N PRO A 18 -6.98 -15.33 -21.56
CA PRO A 18 -7.28 -15.33 -20.12
C PRO A 18 -6.13 -14.76 -19.27
N PHE A 19 -4.95 -14.60 -19.85
CA PHE A 19 -3.75 -14.06 -19.22
C PHE A 19 -3.67 -12.55 -19.51
N ARG A 20 -3.73 -11.75 -18.45
CA ARG A 20 -3.60 -10.30 -18.55
C ARG A 20 -2.12 -9.91 -18.65
N ASP A 21 -1.85 -8.84 -19.36
CA ASP A 21 -0.53 -8.21 -19.32
C ASP A 21 -0.24 -7.71 -17.90
N ALA A 22 1.05 -7.74 -17.53
CA ALA A 22 1.50 -7.23 -16.25
C ALA A 22 1.25 -5.72 -16.11
N SER A 23 1.21 -5.23 -14.88
CA SER A 23 1.15 -3.79 -14.63
C SER A 23 2.40 -3.10 -15.17
N LYS A 24 2.25 -1.90 -15.73
CA LYS A 24 3.37 -1.20 -16.37
C LYS A 24 4.23 -0.43 -15.38
N ARG A 25 3.62 0.32 -14.45
CA ARG A 25 4.30 1.31 -13.59
C ARG A 25 3.66 1.47 -12.22
N ASN A 26 3.44 0.37 -11.48
CA ASN A 26 3.05 0.50 -10.09
C ASN A 26 4.22 1.01 -9.25
N ILE A 27 3.96 2.03 -8.44
CA ILE A 27 4.97 2.71 -7.62
C ILE A 27 4.82 2.26 -6.18
N GLY A 28 5.92 1.81 -5.56
CA GLY A 28 6.05 1.52 -4.14
C GLY A 28 6.83 2.62 -3.42
N LEU A 29 6.30 3.12 -2.32
CA LEU A 29 6.99 4.09 -1.48
C LEU A 29 7.09 3.58 -0.05
N ALA A 30 8.32 3.44 0.42
CA ALA A 30 8.64 3.18 1.82
C ALA A 30 8.85 4.51 2.54
N GLY A 31 8.06 4.80 3.56
CA GLY A 31 8.12 6.09 4.21
C GLY A 31 7.50 6.14 5.59
N GLN A 32 7.63 7.30 6.23
CA GLN A 32 6.97 7.61 7.49
C GLN A 32 5.61 8.26 7.21
N PHE A 33 4.59 7.75 7.89
CA PHE A 33 3.22 8.25 7.80
C PHE A 33 2.62 8.29 9.20
N ASN A 34 1.56 9.07 9.39
CA ASN A 34 0.93 9.24 10.71
C ASN A 34 0.46 7.93 11.33
N ARG A 35 -0.09 7.04 10.51
CA ARG A 35 -0.64 5.75 10.90
C ARG A 35 -0.68 4.81 9.71
N GLY A 36 -1.26 3.63 9.87
CA GLY A 36 -1.33 2.57 8.86
C GLY A 36 -0.52 1.35 9.25
N GLY A 37 -0.88 0.19 8.73
CA GLY A 37 -0.22 -1.07 9.08
C GLY A 37 1.30 -1.00 8.88
N ALA A 38 2.05 -1.34 9.94
CA ALA A 38 3.50 -1.33 9.90
C ALA A 38 4.03 -2.39 8.92
N PHE A 39 5.01 -2.02 8.10
CA PHE A 39 5.71 -2.89 7.15
C PHE A 39 4.77 -3.68 6.21
N LYS A 40 3.62 -3.10 5.87
CA LYS A 40 2.64 -3.71 4.98
C LYS A 40 2.34 -2.78 3.83
N ALA A 41 2.73 -3.18 2.62
CA ALA A 41 2.38 -2.43 1.43
C ALA A 41 0.85 -2.40 1.25
N THR A 42 0.29 -1.21 1.21
CA THR A 42 -1.13 -0.97 1.07
C THR A 42 -1.38 -0.14 -0.17
N LYS A 43 -2.24 -0.65 -1.06
CA LYS A 43 -2.60 0.03 -2.30
C LYS A 43 -3.49 1.23 -2.00
N ILE A 44 -3.16 2.38 -2.60
CA ILE A 44 -4.01 3.58 -2.64
C ILE A 44 -4.17 4.05 -4.09
N THR A 45 -5.31 4.66 -4.38
CA THR A 45 -5.65 5.18 -5.70
C THR A 45 -6.14 6.63 -5.66
N SER A 46 -6.30 7.18 -4.48
CA SER A 46 -6.76 8.55 -4.25
C SER A 46 -6.14 9.16 -2.98
N MET A 47 -6.16 10.49 -2.89
CA MET A 47 -5.80 11.20 -1.65
C MET A 47 -6.79 10.93 -0.52
N GLU A 48 -8.05 10.58 -0.83
CA GLU A 48 -9.01 10.15 0.19
C GLU A 48 -8.59 8.83 0.83
N ASP A 49 -8.18 7.83 0.02
CA ASP A 49 -7.61 6.57 0.54
C ASP A 49 -6.40 6.85 1.44
N PHE A 50 -5.50 7.73 0.99
CA PHE A 50 -4.33 8.13 1.77
C PHE A 50 -4.72 8.71 3.13
N ASN A 51 -5.64 9.67 3.15
CA ASN A 51 -6.09 10.32 4.38
C ASN A 51 -6.76 9.33 5.35
N VAL A 52 -7.57 8.43 4.81
CA VAL A 52 -8.29 7.42 5.61
C VAL A 52 -7.34 6.37 6.17
N ILE A 53 -6.35 5.91 5.41
CA ILE A 53 -5.47 4.81 5.79
C ILE A 53 -4.25 5.33 6.57
N PHE A 54 -3.58 6.35 6.04
CA PHE A 54 -2.29 6.83 6.55
C PHE A 54 -2.38 8.11 7.39
N GLY A 55 -3.57 8.71 7.50
CA GLY A 55 -3.83 9.81 8.45
C GLY A 55 -3.55 11.21 7.91
N GLY A 56 -3.39 11.37 6.59
CA GLY A 56 -3.27 12.66 5.93
C GLY A 56 -1.88 13.32 6.07
N GLN A 57 -1.84 14.64 5.81
CA GLN A 57 -0.62 15.43 5.82
C GLN A 57 0.00 15.55 7.22
N ASN A 58 1.31 15.64 7.25
CA ASN A 58 2.10 15.87 8.46
C ASN A 58 3.40 16.61 8.10
N ASP A 59 3.70 17.65 8.85
CA ASP A 59 4.87 18.48 8.61
C ASP A 59 6.19 17.86 9.10
N ALA A 60 6.11 16.82 9.91
CA ALA A 60 7.30 16.13 10.42
C ALA A 60 7.92 15.16 9.42
N PHE A 61 7.19 14.75 8.36
CA PHE A 61 7.62 13.72 7.43
C PHE A 61 7.56 14.18 5.97
N TYR A 62 8.49 13.70 5.14
CA TYR A 62 8.43 13.91 3.69
C TYR A 62 7.39 13.00 3.01
N GLY A 63 7.17 11.79 3.53
CA GLY A 63 6.26 10.81 2.94
C GLY A 63 4.89 11.35 2.55
N PRO A 64 4.11 11.97 3.47
CA PRO A 64 2.81 12.56 3.16
C PRO A 64 2.86 13.64 2.07
N ARG A 65 3.89 14.50 2.10
CA ARG A 65 4.08 15.57 1.13
C ARG A 65 4.45 15.06 -0.25
N ILE A 66 5.30 14.03 -0.32
CA ILE A 66 5.67 13.36 -1.57
C ILE A 66 4.43 12.70 -2.20
N VAL A 67 3.63 11.99 -1.40
CA VAL A 67 2.38 11.38 -1.89
C VAL A 67 1.44 12.44 -2.46
N LYS A 68 1.22 13.55 -1.73
CA LYS A 68 0.40 14.66 -2.24
C LYS A 68 0.95 15.20 -3.56
N SER A 69 2.25 15.47 -3.62
CA SER A 69 2.90 15.98 -4.84
C SER A 69 2.76 15.03 -6.02
N ILE A 70 2.79 13.71 -5.82
CA ILE A 70 2.54 12.72 -6.88
C ILE A 70 1.13 12.88 -7.44
N PHE A 71 0.11 12.96 -6.59
CA PHE A 71 -1.28 13.13 -7.04
C PHE A 71 -1.50 14.49 -7.72
N ASP A 72 -0.95 15.56 -7.18
CA ASP A 72 -1.04 16.91 -7.73
C ASP A 72 -0.41 16.97 -9.14
N GLU A 73 0.77 16.37 -9.32
CA GLU A 73 1.47 16.34 -10.61
C GLU A 73 0.86 15.35 -11.61
N ALA A 74 0.31 14.25 -11.14
CA ALA A 74 -0.38 13.29 -12.00
C ALA A 74 -1.66 13.87 -12.62
N GLY A 75 -2.31 14.82 -11.94
CA GLY A 75 -3.53 15.45 -12.41
C GLY A 75 -4.66 14.45 -12.63
N ASN A 76 -5.15 14.33 -13.86
CA ASN A 76 -6.23 13.39 -14.21
C ASN A 76 -5.75 11.98 -14.56
N ALA A 77 -4.44 11.73 -14.57
CA ALA A 77 -3.90 10.39 -14.84
C ALA A 77 -4.21 9.43 -13.66
N PRO A 78 -4.56 8.18 -13.94
CA PRO A 78 -4.85 7.20 -12.90
C PRO A 78 -3.59 6.88 -12.10
N VAL A 79 -3.65 7.08 -10.78
CA VAL A 79 -2.54 6.83 -9.87
C VAL A 79 -2.75 5.50 -9.16
N THR A 80 -1.69 4.68 -9.10
CA THR A 80 -1.65 3.48 -8.27
C THR A 80 -0.34 3.48 -7.49
N LEU A 81 -0.44 3.69 -6.17
CA LEU A 81 0.69 3.63 -5.25
C LEU A 81 0.52 2.47 -4.27
N TYR A 82 1.62 1.83 -3.93
CA TYR A 82 1.74 0.90 -2.81
C TYR A 82 2.58 1.57 -1.74
N LEU A 83 1.95 1.96 -0.64
CA LEU A 83 2.64 2.63 0.46
C LEU A 83 2.93 1.64 1.57
N ALA A 84 4.17 1.57 2.01
CA ALA A 84 4.60 0.80 3.16
C ALA A 84 5.07 1.75 4.27
N ARG A 85 4.32 1.75 5.38
CA ARG A 85 4.71 2.55 6.55
C ARG A 85 5.89 1.89 7.26
N MET A 86 6.99 2.62 7.34
CA MET A 86 8.16 2.24 8.13
C MET A 86 7.97 2.73 9.56
N VAL A 87 8.32 1.90 10.53
CA VAL A 87 8.26 2.20 11.96
C VAL A 87 9.54 1.74 12.64
N ALA A 88 9.90 2.37 13.75
CA ALA A 88 11.04 1.94 14.53
C ALA A 88 10.81 0.55 15.14
N VAL A 89 11.86 -0.23 15.31
CA VAL A 89 11.81 -1.53 16.04
C VAL A 89 11.27 -1.33 17.47
N THR A 90 11.47 -0.16 18.05
CA THR A 90 11.00 0.20 19.40
C THR A 90 9.57 0.73 19.45
N ALA A 91 8.92 0.93 18.29
CA ALA A 91 7.55 1.42 18.21
C ALA A 91 6.58 0.43 18.88
N LYS A 92 5.58 0.97 19.58
CA LYS A 92 4.57 0.17 20.28
C LYS A 92 3.18 0.67 19.91
N ALA A 93 2.27 -0.28 19.70
CA ALA A 93 0.87 0.04 19.51
C ALA A 93 0.25 0.51 20.84
N ALA A 94 -0.63 1.50 20.77
CA ALA A 94 -1.44 1.88 21.91
C ALA A 94 -2.39 0.74 22.28
N THR A 95 -2.56 0.49 23.56
CA THR A 95 -3.38 -0.59 24.08
C THR A 95 -4.22 -0.15 25.28
N ALA A 96 -5.30 -0.86 25.51
CA ALA A 96 -6.09 -0.75 26.74
C ALA A 96 -6.67 -2.12 27.11
N THR A 97 -6.75 -2.41 28.41
CA THR A 97 -7.42 -3.58 28.93
C THR A 97 -8.48 -3.15 29.92
N VAL A 98 -9.69 -3.65 29.75
CA VAL A 98 -10.83 -3.35 30.63
C VAL A 98 -11.41 -4.65 31.15
N ASN A 99 -11.65 -4.69 32.47
CA ASN A 99 -12.38 -5.79 33.10
C ASN A 99 -13.88 -5.60 32.85
N LEU A 100 -14.51 -6.65 32.36
CA LEU A 100 -15.93 -6.67 32.03
C LEU A 100 -16.79 -7.26 33.15
N ASP A 101 -16.15 -7.82 34.18
CA ASP A 101 -16.81 -8.36 35.37
C ASP A 101 -16.10 -7.91 36.65
N SER A 102 -16.78 -8.09 37.82
CA SER A 102 -16.23 -7.72 39.12
C SER A 102 -15.09 -8.63 39.59
N GLY A 103 -14.94 -9.80 39.01
CA GLY A 103 -13.93 -10.80 39.35
C GLY A 103 -12.67 -10.74 38.47
N SER A 104 -12.60 -9.81 37.53
CA SER A 104 -11.52 -9.72 36.52
C SER A 104 -11.32 -11.00 35.72
N SER A 105 -12.34 -11.85 35.63
CA SER A 105 -12.30 -13.11 34.89
C SER A 105 -12.66 -12.94 33.41
N VAL A 106 -13.32 -11.82 33.05
CA VAL A 106 -13.67 -11.46 31.68
C VAL A 106 -13.02 -10.13 31.34
N THR A 107 -12.21 -10.10 30.29
CA THR A 107 -11.50 -8.90 29.89
C THR A 107 -11.72 -8.59 28.41
N MET A 108 -11.74 -7.30 28.08
CA MET A 108 -11.64 -6.76 26.73
C MET A 108 -10.26 -6.12 26.58
N VAL A 109 -9.46 -6.64 25.67
CA VAL A 109 -8.17 -6.07 25.27
C VAL A 109 -8.35 -5.38 23.91
N VAL A 110 -7.95 -4.13 23.84
CA VAL A 110 -8.03 -3.30 22.64
C VAL A 110 -6.63 -2.86 22.26
N ASN A 111 -6.23 -3.06 21.00
CA ASN A 111 -4.95 -2.62 20.47
C ASN A 111 -5.16 -1.74 19.24
N ALA A 112 -4.30 -0.74 19.05
CA ALA A 112 -4.27 0.05 17.83
C ALA A 112 -3.92 -0.84 16.62
N ALA A 113 -4.74 -0.78 15.58
CA ALA A 113 -4.58 -1.60 14.38
C ALA A 113 -5.34 -1.03 13.18
N TYR A 114 -4.96 -1.44 11.99
CA TYR A 114 -5.71 -1.20 10.75
C TYR A 114 -6.12 -2.54 10.13
N LYS A 115 -7.43 -2.84 10.11
CA LYS A 115 -7.99 -4.08 9.53
C LYS A 115 -7.21 -5.32 9.97
N GLY A 116 -7.02 -5.48 11.28
CA GLY A 116 -6.30 -6.60 11.86
C GLY A 116 -4.77 -6.51 11.87
N THR A 117 -4.17 -5.58 11.10
CA THR A 117 -2.72 -5.39 11.11
C THR A 117 -2.33 -4.41 12.22
N PRO A 118 -1.34 -4.74 13.08
CA PRO A 118 -0.85 -3.85 14.12
C PRO A 118 -0.44 -2.49 13.55
N ASP A 119 -0.83 -1.42 14.23
CA ASP A 119 -0.53 -0.04 13.84
C ASP A 119 0.12 0.70 15.02
N PRO A 120 1.45 0.52 15.21
CA PRO A 120 2.16 1.13 16.32
C PRO A 120 2.26 2.65 16.16
N GLY A 121 2.45 3.33 17.29
CA GLY A 121 2.66 4.77 17.33
C GLY A 121 1.80 5.47 18.36
N ALA A 122 2.19 6.69 18.71
CA ALA A 122 1.51 7.54 19.65
C ALA A 122 0.18 8.10 19.10
N TRP A 123 -0.06 8.02 17.80
CA TRP A 123 -1.25 8.53 17.10
C TRP A 123 -2.57 7.98 17.68
N ALA A 124 -2.53 6.75 18.17
CA ALA A 124 -3.71 6.05 18.69
C ALA A 124 -3.96 6.30 20.20
N ASN A 125 -3.05 7.00 20.88
CA ASN A 125 -3.26 7.38 22.26
C ASN A 125 -4.51 8.27 22.36
N GLY A 126 -5.42 7.87 23.24
CA GLY A 126 -6.68 8.60 23.44
C GLY A 126 -7.85 8.11 22.57
N ILE A 127 -7.67 7.12 21.69
CA ILE A 127 -8.80 6.43 21.06
C ILE A 127 -9.67 5.86 22.19
N THR A 128 -10.98 6.07 22.10
CA THR A 128 -11.94 5.56 23.06
C THR A 128 -12.78 4.47 22.42
N VAL A 129 -12.84 3.32 23.08
CA VAL A 129 -13.69 2.20 22.67
C VAL A 129 -14.71 1.96 23.78
N THR A 130 -15.99 2.07 23.44
CA THR A 130 -17.09 1.89 24.37
C THR A 130 -17.88 0.65 23.99
N LEU A 131 -17.96 -0.31 24.90
CA LEU A 131 -18.78 -1.50 24.78
C LEU A 131 -20.04 -1.34 25.61
N TYR A 132 -21.18 -1.45 24.97
CA TYR A 132 -22.50 -1.52 25.60
C TYR A 132 -22.99 -2.97 25.59
N SER A 133 -23.46 -3.45 26.74
CA SER A 133 -24.17 -4.70 26.90
C SER A 133 -25.62 -4.39 27.28
N TYR A 134 -26.54 -4.64 26.40
CA TYR A 134 -27.96 -4.40 26.65
C TYR A 134 -28.58 -5.60 27.38
N GLY A 135 -29.21 -5.32 28.54
CA GLY A 135 -29.72 -6.33 29.45
C GLY A 135 -31.22 -6.57 29.38
N SER A 136 -31.93 -5.99 28.41
CA SER A 136 -33.39 -6.20 28.25
C SER A 136 -33.70 -7.32 27.28
N LEU A 137 -34.87 -7.98 27.43
CA LEU A 137 -35.35 -8.98 26.49
C LEU A 137 -35.51 -8.46 25.04
N VAL A 138 -35.74 -7.15 24.90
CA VAL A 138 -35.92 -6.50 23.58
C VAL A 138 -34.60 -6.22 22.90
N ARG A 139 -33.50 -6.15 23.66
CA ARG A 139 -32.16 -5.81 23.17
C ARG A 139 -31.11 -6.80 23.70
N ASP A 140 -31.19 -8.04 23.27
CA ASP A 140 -30.13 -9.00 23.57
C ASP A 140 -28.99 -8.84 22.55
N MET A 141 -28.23 -7.78 22.70
CA MET A 141 -27.13 -7.46 21.82
C MET A 141 -26.03 -6.68 22.55
N PHE A 142 -24.87 -6.71 21.91
CA PHE A 142 -23.76 -5.84 22.27
C PHE A 142 -23.59 -4.75 21.20
N SER A 143 -23.16 -3.57 21.60
CA SER A 143 -22.77 -2.50 20.70
C SER A 143 -21.37 -2.02 21.08
N LEU A 144 -20.45 -2.03 20.13
CA LEU A 144 -19.11 -1.49 20.32
C LEU A 144 -18.93 -0.26 19.43
N ILE A 145 -18.52 0.84 20.06
CA ILE A 145 -18.28 2.12 19.38
C ILE A 145 -16.81 2.48 19.52
N VAL A 146 -16.14 2.74 18.39
CA VAL A 146 -14.76 3.22 18.33
C VAL A 146 -14.75 4.68 17.94
N GLN A 147 -14.22 5.55 18.82
CA GLN A 147 -14.11 6.99 18.60
C GLN A 147 -12.66 7.41 18.48
N TYR A 148 -12.29 7.95 17.33
CA TYR A 148 -10.99 8.56 17.08
C TYR A 148 -11.15 10.08 16.86
N LYS A 149 -10.63 10.89 17.77
CA LYS A 149 -10.75 12.36 17.74
C LYS A 149 -12.21 12.79 17.48
N THR A 150 -12.42 13.66 16.50
CA THR A 150 -13.72 14.19 16.06
C THR A 150 -14.31 13.45 14.87
N ASN A 151 -13.68 12.36 14.42
CA ASN A 151 -14.16 11.58 13.28
C ASN A 151 -15.50 10.91 13.58
N THR A 152 -16.25 10.57 12.53
CA THR A 152 -17.46 9.75 12.67
C THR A 152 -17.10 8.42 13.34
N PRO A 153 -17.78 8.04 14.44
CA PRO A 153 -17.47 6.80 15.15
C PRO A 153 -17.75 5.57 14.30
N GLU A 154 -16.90 4.56 14.43
CA GLU A 154 -17.24 3.21 13.94
C GLU A 154 -18.19 2.57 14.96
N GLN A 155 -19.25 1.89 14.47
CA GLN A 155 -20.23 1.23 15.31
C GLN A 155 -20.49 -0.20 14.85
N TYR A 156 -20.44 -1.14 15.79
CA TYR A 156 -20.61 -2.58 15.58
C TYR A 156 -21.69 -3.10 16.52
N ASN A 157 -22.79 -3.63 15.98
CA ASN A 157 -23.94 -4.12 16.72
C ASN A 157 -24.20 -5.58 16.39
N TYR A 158 -23.98 -6.47 17.36
CA TYR A 158 -24.11 -7.91 17.17
C TYR A 158 -24.66 -8.61 18.41
N GLY A 159 -25.21 -9.82 18.24
CA GLY A 159 -25.77 -10.62 19.32
C GLY A 159 -24.71 -11.19 20.27
N THR A 160 -23.48 -11.39 19.79
CA THR A 160 -22.38 -11.99 20.55
C THR A 160 -21.11 -11.14 20.49
N LEU A 161 -20.25 -11.28 21.49
CA LEU A 161 -18.93 -10.62 21.50
C LEU A 161 -17.98 -11.24 20.46
N ALA A 162 -18.14 -12.52 20.14
CA ALA A 162 -17.34 -13.16 19.10
C ALA A 162 -17.60 -12.55 17.72
N GLU A 163 -18.88 -12.28 17.39
CA GLU A 163 -19.25 -11.60 16.13
C GLU A 163 -18.70 -10.17 16.10
N ILE A 164 -18.74 -9.44 17.22
CA ILE A 164 -18.11 -8.11 17.32
C ILE A 164 -16.61 -8.19 17.09
N GLN A 165 -15.93 -9.12 17.76
CA GLN A 165 -14.48 -9.31 17.60
C GLN A 165 -14.11 -9.57 16.15
N ASP A 166 -14.82 -10.47 15.49
CA ASP A 166 -14.58 -10.82 14.08
C ASP A 166 -14.82 -9.62 13.17
N ALA A 167 -15.92 -8.89 13.36
CA ALA A 167 -16.26 -7.73 12.55
C ALA A 167 -15.23 -6.60 12.75
N VAL A 168 -14.93 -6.24 14.00
CA VAL A 168 -13.95 -5.20 14.32
C VAL A 168 -12.58 -5.54 13.73
N ASN A 169 -12.08 -6.77 13.95
CA ASN A 169 -10.75 -7.16 13.51
C ASN A 169 -10.61 -7.22 11.99
N LYS A 170 -11.71 -7.41 11.24
CA LYS A 170 -11.69 -7.39 9.76
C LYS A 170 -11.86 -6.00 9.15
N VAL A 171 -12.63 -5.12 9.80
CA VAL A 171 -13.14 -3.89 9.16
C VAL A 171 -12.60 -2.62 9.80
N SER A 172 -12.34 -2.60 11.11
CA SER A 172 -11.94 -1.39 11.83
C SER A 172 -10.68 -0.76 11.25
N LYS A 173 -10.72 0.55 11.11
CA LYS A 173 -9.61 1.39 10.65
C LYS A 173 -8.69 1.82 11.80
N TYR A 174 -9.04 1.48 13.04
CA TYR A 174 -8.39 2.05 14.22
C TYR A 174 -7.93 1.02 15.25
N VAL A 175 -8.68 -0.07 15.43
CA VAL A 175 -8.42 -1.01 16.52
C VAL A 175 -8.67 -2.47 16.15
N THR A 176 -8.05 -3.36 16.93
CA THR A 176 -8.50 -4.74 17.12
C THR A 176 -8.99 -4.92 18.53
N VAL A 177 -9.92 -5.86 18.74
CA VAL A 177 -10.43 -6.24 20.05
C VAL A 177 -10.28 -7.73 20.27
N THR A 178 -10.01 -8.12 21.51
CA THR A 178 -9.98 -9.53 21.94
C THR A 178 -10.73 -9.64 23.24
N PHE A 179 -11.68 -10.56 23.30
CA PHE A 179 -12.42 -10.86 24.52
C PHE A 179 -11.92 -12.17 25.11
N ASN A 180 -11.57 -12.17 26.39
CA ASN A 180 -11.06 -13.33 27.12
C ASN A 180 -11.97 -13.67 28.30
N GLY A 181 -12.07 -14.96 28.63
CA GLY A 181 -12.83 -15.46 29.77
C GLY A 181 -14.26 -15.91 29.43
N GLU A 182 -15.03 -16.22 30.47
CA GLU A 182 -16.41 -16.69 30.34
C GLU A 182 -17.36 -15.52 30.10
N ILE A 183 -17.51 -15.14 28.87
CA ILE A 183 -18.22 -13.94 28.39
C ILE A 183 -19.68 -13.87 28.89
N GLU A 184 -20.34 -15.01 29.04
CA GLU A 184 -21.73 -15.05 29.52
C GLU A 184 -21.88 -14.53 30.97
N LYS A 185 -20.84 -14.65 31.80
CA LYS A 185 -20.88 -14.13 33.19
C LYS A 185 -20.99 -12.60 33.25
N MET A 186 -20.53 -11.91 32.24
CA MET A 186 -20.58 -10.45 32.17
C MET A 186 -22.00 -9.91 32.06
N LYS A 187 -22.93 -10.67 31.49
CA LYS A 187 -24.32 -10.27 31.26
C LYS A 187 -25.13 -10.20 32.55
N PHE A 188 -24.69 -10.85 33.62
CA PHE A 188 -25.48 -11.06 34.81
C PHE A 188 -24.80 -10.44 36.06
N LYS A 189 -25.64 -9.87 36.92
CA LYS A 189 -25.28 -9.46 38.27
C LYS A 189 -26.05 -10.31 39.26
N GLY A 190 -25.37 -10.91 40.19
CA GLY A 190 -26.02 -11.64 41.29
C GLY A 190 -26.85 -10.70 42.14
N VAL A 191 -28.03 -11.16 42.55
CA VAL A 191 -28.86 -10.48 43.57
C VAL A 191 -28.46 -11.03 44.92
N THR A 192 -28.16 -10.16 45.89
CA THR A 192 -27.80 -10.57 47.24
C THR A 192 -29.03 -11.21 47.91
N GLY A 193 -28.81 -12.25 48.71
CA GLY A 193 -29.88 -12.98 49.39
C GLY A 193 -30.56 -14.06 48.52
N THR A 194 -31.71 -14.51 48.94
CA THR A 194 -32.52 -15.53 48.25
C THR A 194 -33.89 -14.96 47.87
N VAL A 195 -34.45 -15.49 46.78
CA VAL A 195 -35.66 -14.98 46.15
C VAL A 195 -36.69 -16.10 46.03
N THR A 196 -37.95 -15.77 46.24
CA THR A 196 -39.08 -16.64 45.97
C THR A 196 -40.03 -16.00 44.97
N ALA A 197 -40.30 -16.69 43.87
CA ALA A 197 -41.21 -16.30 42.80
C ALA A 197 -42.08 -17.49 42.40
N ASN A 198 -43.38 -17.28 42.25
CA ASN A 198 -44.33 -18.36 41.89
C ASN A 198 -44.93 -18.09 40.51
N THR A 199 -45.07 -19.14 39.68
CA THR A 199 -45.65 -19.06 38.34
C THR A 199 -47.14 -18.66 38.33
N SER A 200 -47.80 -18.68 39.48
CA SER A 200 -49.16 -18.18 39.62
C SER A 200 -49.26 -16.69 39.98
N SER A 201 -48.17 -16.04 40.33
CA SER A 201 -48.12 -14.66 40.81
C SER A 201 -47.05 -13.83 40.06
N ASN A 202 -47.28 -12.52 40.00
CA ASN A 202 -46.26 -11.53 39.55
C ASN A 202 -45.48 -10.93 40.73
N GLU A 203 -45.83 -11.30 41.97
CA GLU A 203 -45.13 -10.84 43.16
C GLU A 203 -43.88 -11.70 43.40
N VAL A 204 -42.79 -11.04 43.74
CA VAL A 204 -41.51 -11.66 44.08
C VAL A 204 -41.08 -11.16 45.46
N THR A 205 -40.77 -12.09 46.33
CA THR A 205 -40.31 -11.81 47.70
C THR A 205 -38.86 -12.24 47.87
N GLY A 206 -38.09 -11.50 48.66
CA GLY A 206 -36.68 -11.75 48.94
C GLY A 206 -36.40 -11.85 50.44
N SER A 207 -35.42 -12.67 50.78
CA SER A 207 -34.85 -12.78 52.12
C SER A 207 -33.38 -12.36 52.09
N GLY A 208 -33.02 -11.31 52.87
CA GLY A 208 -31.67 -10.75 52.83
C GLY A 208 -31.33 -10.03 51.50
N THR A 209 -32.34 -9.67 50.72
CA THR A 209 -32.17 -9.01 49.41
C THR A 209 -32.07 -7.50 49.54
N THR A 210 -31.53 -6.85 48.50
CA THR A 210 -31.47 -5.40 48.35
C THR A 210 -32.10 -5.00 47.00
N PHE A 211 -33.39 -5.32 46.79
CA PHE A 211 -34.07 -5.04 45.52
C PHE A 211 -34.07 -3.56 45.15
N THR A 212 -33.95 -2.65 46.12
CA THR A 212 -33.82 -1.21 45.90
C THR A 212 -32.56 -0.82 45.11
N SER A 213 -31.58 -1.73 44.99
CA SER A 213 -30.40 -1.56 44.14
C SER A 213 -30.62 -1.97 42.67
N LEU A 214 -31.78 -2.54 42.37
CA LEU A 214 -32.20 -2.93 41.03
C LEU A 214 -32.95 -1.80 40.33
N LYS A 215 -33.21 -1.95 39.04
CA LYS A 215 -33.98 -0.98 38.24
C LYS A 215 -35.23 -1.64 37.64
N VAL A 216 -36.30 -0.87 37.53
CA VAL A 216 -37.48 -1.25 36.75
C VAL A 216 -37.03 -1.50 35.30
N GLY A 217 -37.50 -2.58 34.69
CA GLY A 217 -37.07 -3.04 33.38
C GLY A 217 -35.92 -4.05 33.40
N ASN A 218 -35.21 -4.23 34.53
CA ASN A 218 -34.23 -5.32 34.63
C ASN A 218 -34.93 -6.68 34.52
N VAL A 219 -34.24 -7.67 33.94
CA VAL A 219 -34.75 -9.00 33.73
C VAL A 219 -34.12 -9.96 34.74
N LEU A 220 -34.98 -10.68 35.50
CA LEU A 220 -34.57 -11.69 36.48
C LEU A 220 -34.42 -13.04 35.85
N TYR A 221 -33.37 -13.76 36.25
CA TYR A 221 -33.07 -15.13 35.89
C TYR A 221 -32.76 -15.95 37.14
N ASP A 222 -33.07 -17.23 37.10
CA ASP A 222 -32.66 -18.15 38.16
C ASP A 222 -31.15 -18.44 38.10
N SER A 223 -30.64 -19.20 39.08
CA SER A 223 -29.22 -19.56 39.15
C SER A 223 -28.74 -20.31 37.88
N ASN A 224 -29.61 -21.02 37.20
CA ASN A 224 -29.36 -21.81 36.00
C ASN A 224 -29.49 -21.00 34.69
N GLY A 225 -29.85 -19.72 34.80
CA GLY A 225 -30.02 -18.84 33.62
C GLY A 225 -31.40 -18.96 32.95
N LYS A 226 -32.40 -19.57 33.58
CA LYS A 226 -33.77 -19.58 33.07
C LYS A 226 -34.46 -18.27 33.43
N LEU A 227 -35.22 -17.74 32.49
CA LEU A 227 -35.98 -16.49 32.65
C LEU A 227 -37.04 -16.61 33.75
N VAL A 228 -37.01 -15.72 34.73
CA VAL A 228 -38.03 -15.55 35.77
C VAL A 228 -39.05 -14.50 35.37
N GLY A 229 -38.60 -13.31 34.93
CA GLY A 229 -39.48 -12.25 34.47
C GLY A 229 -38.81 -10.88 34.46
N THR A 230 -39.51 -9.85 33.96
CA THR A 230 -39.05 -8.48 33.91
C THR A 230 -39.63 -7.69 35.10
N ILE A 231 -38.83 -6.90 35.80
CA ILE A 231 -39.25 -6.09 36.95
C ILE A 231 -40.14 -4.95 36.46
N ALA A 232 -41.40 -4.92 37.00
CA ALA A 232 -42.36 -3.86 36.73
C ALA A 232 -42.29 -2.74 37.77
N ALA A 233 -42.14 -3.11 39.07
CA ALA A 233 -42.02 -2.16 40.16
C ALA A 233 -41.23 -2.75 41.33
N ILE A 234 -40.57 -1.90 42.10
CA ILE A 234 -39.81 -2.24 43.31
C ILE A 234 -40.46 -1.58 44.49
N ALA A 235 -41.12 -2.37 45.34
CA ALA A 235 -41.87 -1.87 46.48
C ALA A 235 -40.99 -1.67 47.73
N SER A 236 -39.97 -2.56 47.92
CA SER A 236 -39.05 -2.47 49.06
C SER A 236 -37.76 -3.23 48.78
N ALA A 237 -36.83 -3.26 49.74
CA ALA A 237 -35.60 -4.07 49.63
C ALA A 237 -35.89 -5.57 49.50
N THR A 238 -37.06 -6.04 49.91
CA THR A 238 -37.43 -7.46 49.91
C THR A 238 -38.69 -7.77 49.09
N LYS A 239 -39.26 -6.81 48.36
CA LYS A 239 -40.51 -6.99 47.62
C LYS A 239 -40.46 -6.25 46.29
N LEU A 240 -40.73 -6.95 45.19
CA LEU A 240 -40.88 -6.36 43.86
C LEU A 240 -42.00 -7.09 43.08
N THR A 241 -42.45 -6.50 41.97
CA THR A 241 -43.42 -7.08 41.06
C THR A 241 -42.86 -7.21 39.65
N LEU A 242 -43.25 -8.27 38.96
CA LEU A 242 -42.93 -8.51 37.55
C LEU A 242 -44.02 -7.94 36.64
N THR A 243 -43.70 -7.73 35.36
CA THR A 243 -44.65 -7.29 34.31
C THR A 243 -45.72 -8.33 34.02
N SER A 244 -45.46 -9.58 34.31
CA SER A 244 -46.36 -10.71 34.19
C SER A 244 -46.06 -11.71 35.30
N ARG A 245 -46.86 -12.79 35.42
CA ARG A 245 -46.57 -13.91 36.32
C ARG A 245 -45.16 -14.46 36.04
N ALA A 246 -44.47 -14.93 37.06
CA ALA A 246 -43.17 -15.53 36.91
C ALA A 246 -43.22 -16.71 35.87
N ILE A 247 -42.29 -16.71 34.95
CA ILE A 247 -42.17 -17.73 33.92
C ILE A 247 -41.56 -19.01 34.52
N THR A 248 -40.61 -18.83 35.42
CA THR A 248 -39.92 -19.90 36.15
C THR A 248 -40.11 -19.67 37.64
N ALA A 249 -40.52 -20.74 38.37
CA ALA A 249 -40.61 -20.69 39.83
C ALA A 249 -39.21 -20.68 40.44
N VAL A 250 -39.04 -19.90 41.51
CA VAL A 250 -37.82 -19.84 42.32
C VAL A 250 -38.25 -19.99 43.78
N GLU A 251 -37.70 -20.94 44.52
CA GLU A 251 -38.00 -21.17 45.94
C GLU A 251 -36.73 -20.94 46.79
N GLY A 252 -36.67 -19.77 47.46
CA GLY A 252 -35.59 -19.45 48.39
C GLY A 252 -34.17 -19.59 47.81
N ALA A 253 -34.04 -19.32 46.51
CA ALA A 253 -32.78 -19.54 45.80
C ALA A 253 -32.16 -18.22 45.30
N ALA A 254 -30.86 -18.25 44.99
CA ALA A 254 -30.17 -17.14 44.38
C ALA A 254 -30.67 -16.84 42.95
N VAL A 255 -30.85 -15.59 42.63
CA VAL A 255 -31.20 -15.13 41.28
C VAL A 255 -30.14 -14.18 40.74
N LYS A 256 -30.15 -14.01 39.45
CA LYS A 256 -29.29 -13.06 38.71
C LYS A 256 -30.19 -12.06 38.01
N VAL A 257 -29.69 -10.86 37.84
CA VAL A 257 -30.35 -9.82 37.07
C VAL A 257 -29.49 -9.50 35.85
N ARG A 258 -30.17 -9.34 34.74
CA ARG A 258 -29.57 -8.80 33.55
C ARG A 258 -29.82 -7.29 33.53
N GLU A 259 -28.76 -6.54 33.32
CA GLU A 259 -28.79 -5.08 33.28
C GLU A 259 -27.95 -4.54 32.16
N ASP A 260 -28.26 -3.33 31.71
CA ASP A 260 -27.42 -2.62 30.76
C ASP A 260 -26.10 -2.24 31.42
N LYS A 261 -25.00 -2.53 30.74
CA LYS A 261 -23.66 -2.20 31.20
C LYS A 261 -22.90 -1.42 30.13
N THR A 262 -22.05 -0.53 30.55
CA THR A 262 -21.17 0.26 29.70
C THR A 262 -19.74 0.11 30.19
N PHE A 263 -18.85 -0.23 29.28
CA PHE A 263 -17.42 -0.36 29.54
C PHE A 263 -16.66 0.56 28.58
N VAL A 264 -15.71 1.32 29.11
CA VAL A 264 -14.93 2.27 28.34
C VAL A 264 -13.46 1.93 28.42
N ALA A 265 -12.85 1.68 27.28
CA ALA A 265 -11.41 1.53 27.12
C ALA A 265 -10.85 2.78 26.45
N LYS A 266 -9.83 3.39 27.04
CA LYS A 266 -9.07 4.50 26.45
C LYS A 266 -7.65 4.02 26.17
N LEU A 267 -7.26 3.98 24.91
CA LEU A 267 -5.94 3.51 24.49
C LEU A 267 -4.85 4.47 24.98
N ALA A 268 -3.74 3.89 25.41
CA ALA A 268 -2.55 4.59 25.90
C ALA A 268 -1.27 3.79 25.60
N ASN A 269 -0.12 4.35 25.95
CA ASN A 269 1.20 3.72 25.85
C ASN A 269 1.66 3.39 24.41
N GLY A 270 1.01 3.97 23.40
CA GLY A 270 1.53 3.95 22.03
C GLY A 270 2.77 4.84 21.93
N VAL A 271 3.81 4.35 21.25
CA VAL A 271 5.10 5.03 21.09
C VAL A 271 5.56 4.87 19.64
N ASP A 272 5.98 5.98 19.02
CA ASP A 272 6.49 5.98 17.63
C ASP A 272 7.89 5.38 17.53
N GLY A 273 8.72 5.55 18.56
CA GLY A 273 10.14 5.23 18.51
C GLY A 273 10.93 6.20 17.64
N GLU A 274 12.23 5.99 17.53
CA GLU A 274 13.10 6.73 16.64
C GLU A 274 13.45 5.85 15.44
N ILE A 275 13.00 6.26 14.24
CA ILE A 275 13.24 5.54 12.99
C ILE A 275 14.62 5.90 12.47
N THR A 276 15.32 4.90 11.98
CA THR A 276 16.65 5.01 11.38
C THR A 276 16.69 4.37 9.99
N GLU A 277 17.76 4.59 9.23
CA GLU A 277 17.97 3.91 7.95
C GLU A 277 17.97 2.37 8.08
N ASN A 278 18.31 1.84 9.27
CA ASN A 278 18.29 0.40 9.49
C ASN A 278 16.88 -0.20 9.47
N ASP A 279 15.85 0.57 9.84
CA ASP A 279 14.47 0.11 9.85
C ASP A 279 13.90 -0.05 8.42
N TYR A 280 14.60 0.48 7.41
CA TYR A 280 14.27 0.30 5.99
C TYR A 280 14.92 -0.94 5.37
N LYS A 281 15.93 -1.54 6.00
CA LYS A 281 16.59 -2.74 5.47
C LYS A 281 15.59 -3.88 5.37
N PRO A 282 15.58 -4.61 4.22
CA PRO A 282 14.70 -5.76 4.08
C PRO A 282 15.03 -6.83 5.11
N GLY A 283 14.01 -7.39 5.74
CA GLY A 283 14.17 -8.39 6.79
C GLY A 283 12.84 -9.01 7.20
N GLY A 284 12.84 -9.69 8.36
CA GLY A 284 11.67 -10.37 8.88
C GLY A 284 11.45 -11.75 8.27
N THR A 285 10.20 -12.21 8.29
CA THR A 285 9.75 -13.47 7.68
C THR A 285 8.70 -13.21 6.62
N THR A 286 8.36 -14.19 5.82
CA THR A 286 7.30 -14.09 4.80
C THR A 286 5.97 -13.61 5.39
N ASP A 287 5.63 -14.05 6.61
CA ASP A 287 4.38 -13.68 7.29
C ASP A 287 4.48 -12.35 8.06
N SER A 288 5.69 -11.89 8.34
CA SER A 288 5.96 -10.65 9.07
C SER A 288 7.20 -9.97 8.50
N PRO A 289 7.11 -9.40 7.29
CA PRO A 289 8.23 -8.70 6.66
C PRO A 289 8.55 -7.39 7.38
N THR A 290 9.79 -6.93 7.27
CA THR A 290 10.23 -5.63 7.77
C THR A 290 11.00 -4.86 6.70
N GLY A 291 11.05 -3.54 6.82
CA GLY A 291 11.73 -2.68 5.86
C GLY A 291 11.17 -2.84 4.44
N LEU A 292 12.04 -2.78 3.44
CA LEU A 292 11.67 -2.90 2.03
C LEU A 292 11.04 -4.27 1.67
N ALA A 293 11.25 -5.33 2.48
CA ALA A 293 10.58 -6.62 2.27
C ALA A 293 9.04 -6.51 2.39
N ALA A 294 8.52 -5.39 2.89
CA ALA A 294 7.09 -5.08 2.84
C ALA A 294 6.49 -5.09 1.42
N PHE A 295 7.31 -4.97 0.38
CA PHE A 295 6.88 -5.03 -1.03
C PHE A 295 6.98 -6.44 -1.63
N ASP A 296 7.50 -7.43 -0.89
CA ASP A 296 7.62 -8.79 -1.39
C ASP A 296 6.23 -9.36 -1.73
N GLY A 297 6.12 -9.96 -2.90
CA GLY A 297 4.85 -10.50 -3.40
C GLY A 297 3.87 -9.47 -3.98
N PHE A 298 4.20 -8.18 -3.97
CA PHE A 298 3.42 -7.14 -4.64
C PHE A 298 3.96 -6.85 -6.04
N ASP A 299 3.06 -6.55 -6.97
CA ASP A 299 3.41 -6.19 -8.34
C ASP A 299 3.81 -4.70 -8.42
N VAL A 300 5.04 -4.39 -7.95
CA VAL A 300 5.63 -3.05 -7.89
C VAL A 300 6.85 -2.98 -8.80
N GLN A 301 6.92 -1.96 -9.65
CA GLN A 301 7.99 -1.79 -10.63
C GLN A 301 8.96 -0.68 -10.32
N ILE A 302 8.53 0.28 -9.51
CA ILE A 302 9.29 1.48 -9.16
C ILE A 302 9.25 1.60 -7.64
N ILE A 303 10.39 1.63 -6.98
CA ILE A 303 10.46 1.69 -5.52
C ILE A 303 11.27 2.91 -5.08
N GLY A 304 10.70 3.71 -4.20
CA GLY A 304 11.35 4.87 -3.59
C GLY A 304 11.31 4.85 -2.07
N VAL A 305 12.26 5.55 -1.45
CA VAL A 305 12.30 5.82 -0.01
C VAL A 305 12.10 7.31 0.20
N THR A 306 11.14 7.69 1.05
CA THR A 306 10.70 9.08 1.14
C THR A 306 11.51 9.93 2.11
N GLU A 307 12.14 9.34 3.14
CA GLU A 307 12.73 10.10 4.25
C GLU A 307 14.26 10.18 4.18
N TYR A 308 14.93 9.15 3.68
CA TYR A 308 16.38 9.05 3.71
C TYR A 308 16.98 9.14 2.31
N HIS A 309 17.83 10.15 2.10
CA HIS A 309 18.43 10.47 0.80
C HIS A 309 19.96 10.32 0.83
N SER A 310 20.48 9.50 1.74
CA SER A 310 21.90 9.21 1.88
C SER A 310 22.38 8.17 0.88
N LEU A 311 23.69 8.13 0.64
CA LEU A 311 24.33 7.07 -0.16
C LEU A 311 24.12 5.68 0.46
N SER A 312 24.09 5.58 1.81
CA SER A 312 23.83 4.32 2.51
C SER A 312 22.43 3.79 2.23
N MET A 313 21.42 4.66 2.24
CA MET A 313 20.05 4.27 1.91
C MET A 313 19.91 3.88 0.43
N ALA A 314 20.56 4.60 -0.47
CA ALA A 314 20.61 4.26 -1.89
C ALA A 314 21.22 2.85 -2.12
N LYS A 315 22.24 2.44 -1.34
CA LYS A 315 22.82 1.09 -1.37
C LYS A 315 21.79 0.03 -0.95
N VAL A 316 21.04 0.27 0.11
CA VAL A 316 19.97 -0.65 0.57
C VAL A 316 18.90 -0.81 -0.50
N LEU A 317 18.43 0.30 -1.08
CA LEU A 317 17.43 0.30 -2.14
C LEU A 317 17.93 -0.43 -3.40
N HIS A 318 19.16 -0.14 -3.83
CA HIS A 318 19.78 -0.81 -4.98
C HIS A 318 19.91 -2.33 -4.77
N ALA A 319 20.41 -2.75 -3.62
CA ALA A 319 20.56 -4.17 -3.28
C ALA A 319 19.21 -4.90 -3.32
N TYR A 320 18.18 -4.30 -2.74
CA TYR A 320 16.83 -4.84 -2.74
C TYR A 320 16.26 -4.98 -4.17
N CYS A 321 16.31 -3.90 -4.98
CA CYS A 321 15.81 -3.94 -6.35
C CYS A 321 16.59 -4.92 -7.24
N LYS A 322 17.90 -5.05 -7.02
CA LYS A 322 18.75 -6.01 -7.73
C LYS A 322 18.39 -7.47 -7.40
N GLU A 323 18.01 -7.75 -6.16
CA GLU A 323 17.53 -9.06 -5.74
C GLU A 323 16.17 -9.38 -6.35
N GLN A 324 15.23 -8.43 -6.32
CA GLN A 324 13.89 -8.58 -6.89
C GLN A 324 13.88 -8.69 -8.42
N LYS A 325 14.85 -8.08 -9.12
CA LYS A 325 15.04 -8.07 -10.60
C LYS A 325 13.88 -7.45 -11.42
N ASN A 326 12.71 -7.25 -10.82
CA ASN A 326 11.50 -6.76 -11.48
C ASN A 326 11.20 -5.29 -11.22
N ALA A 327 11.93 -4.67 -10.31
CA ALA A 327 11.77 -3.27 -9.93
C ALA A 327 13.03 -2.46 -10.17
N ILE A 328 12.86 -1.15 -10.34
CA ILE A 328 13.94 -0.15 -10.34
C ILE A 328 13.78 0.74 -9.09
N GLY A 329 14.88 0.97 -8.40
CA GLY A 329 14.94 1.93 -7.29
C GLY A 329 15.05 3.36 -7.82
N ILE A 330 14.27 4.26 -7.26
CA ILE A 330 14.43 5.70 -7.47
C ILE A 330 14.93 6.33 -6.17
N CYS A 331 16.09 6.97 -6.21
CA CYS A 331 16.60 7.74 -5.08
C CYS A 331 16.75 9.21 -5.46
N ASN A 332 16.63 10.08 -4.47
CA ASN A 332 16.96 11.49 -4.58
C ASN A 332 18.32 11.73 -3.95
N LEU A 333 19.15 12.60 -4.53
CA LEU A 333 20.38 13.01 -3.88
C LEU A 333 20.07 13.87 -2.65
N PRO A 334 20.96 13.93 -1.66
CA PRO A 334 20.78 14.79 -0.48
C PRO A 334 20.50 16.25 -0.83
N LEU A 335 19.89 16.97 0.10
CA LEU A 335 19.72 18.42 -0.04
C LEU A 335 21.09 19.10 -0.20
N ASN A 336 21.17 20.06 -1.13
CA ASN A 336 22.41 20.75 -1.51
C ASN A 336 23.51 19.83 -2.09
N ALA A 337 23.13 18.68 -2.67
CA ALA A 337 24.07 17.85 -3.42
C ALA A 337 24.72 18.64 -4.55
N ASP A 338 26.00 18.42 -4.75
CA ASP A 338 26.85 19.00 -5.78
C ASP A 338 27.37 17.94 -6.77
N GLU A 339 28.24 18.34 -7.69
CA GLU A 339 28.89 17.44 -8.63
C GLU A 339 29.70 16.34 -7.93
N GLY A 340 30.38 16.64 -6.82
CA GLY A 340 31.14 15.67 -6.04
C GLY A 340 30.24 14.62 -5.40
N THR A 341 29.07 15.03 -4.92
CA THR A 341 28.05 14.09 -4.42
C THR A 341 27.57 13.15 -5.53
N ALA A 342 27.25 13.68 -6.73
CA ALA A 342 26.84 12.88 -7.88
C ALA A 342 27.95 11.90 -8.33
N GLU A 343 29.21 12.34 -8.30
CA GLU A 343 30.38 11.50 -8.59
C GLU A 343 30.49 10.31 -7.62
N LEU A 344 30.30 10.54 -6.31
CA LEU A 344 30.30 9.45 -5.31
C LEU A 344 29.22 8.41 -5.59
N TYR A 345 28.02 8.84 -5.99
CA TYR A 345 26.95 7.90 -6.40
C TYR A 345 27.32 7.16 -7.68
N ALA A 346 27.92 7.84 -8.66
CA ALA A 346 28.40 7.22 -9.90
C ALA A 346 29.47 6.16 -9.62
N MET A 347 30.46 6.48 -8.79
CA MET A 347 31.52 5.53 -8.40
C MET A 347 30.97 4.27 -7.71
N GLU A 348 29.88 4.39 -6.97
CA GLU A 348 29.28 3.28 -6.25
C GLU A 348 28.37 2.41 -7.14
N PHE A 349 27.58 3.04 -8.04
CA PHE A 349 26.49 2.34 -8.71
C PHE A 349 26.69 2.10 -10.21
N GLN A 350 27.64 2.79 -10.85
CA GLN A 350 27.90 2.58 -12.27
C GLN A 350 28.34 1.13 -12.56
N THR A 351 27.76 0.57 -13.59
CA THR A 351 28.00 -0.81 -14.02
C THR A 351 27.93 -0.91 -15.55
N SER A 352 28.74 -1.78 -16.14
CA SER A 352 28.62 -2.15 -17.56
C SER A 352 27.45 -3.12 -17.85
N GLY A 353 26.79 -3.62 -16.81
CA GLY A 353 25.63 -4.48 -16.91
C GLY A 353 24.31 -3.76 -16.65
N ILE A 354 23.31 -4.54 -16.29
CA ILE A 354 21.98 -4.04 -15.95
C ILE A 354 22.05 -3.28 -14.61
N SER A 355 21.54 -2.06 -14.58
CA SER A 355 21.36 -1.28 -13.37
C SER A 355 19.89 -1.32 -12.89
N TYR A 356 19.73 -1.39 -11.59
CA TYR A 356 18.43 -1.42 -10.90
C TYR A 356 18.20 -0.16 -10.06
N LEU A 357 18.94 0.91 -10.33
CA LEU A 357 18.83 2.18 -9.63
C LEU A 357 18.93 3.35 -10.62
N CYS A 358 18.16 4.38 -10.35
CA CYS A 358 18.33 5.71 -10.93
C CYS A 358 18.26 6.77 -9.82
N SER A 359 18.95 7.88 -10.01
CA SER A 359 18.93 8.99 -9.07
C SER A 359 18.50 10.29 -9.75
N TYR A 360 17.90 11.17 -8.94
CA TYR A 360 17.55 12.53 -9.35
C TYR A 360 18.23 13.54 -8.43
N MET A 361 18.82 14.57 -9.02
CA MET A 361 19.40 15.69 -8.31
C MET A 361 18.39 16.83 -8.23
N GLY A 362 18.21 17.36 -7.03
CA GLY A 362 17.37 18.52 -6.80
C GLY A 362 16.34 18.32 -5.69
N TRP A 363 15.99 19.45 -5.10
CA TRP A 363 14.91 19.61 -4.13
C TRP A 363 14.01 20.74 -4.60
N CYS A 364 12.76 20.70 -4.24
CA CYS A 364 11.79 21.69 -4.70
C CYS A 364 10.86 22.13 -3.58
N THR A 365 10.27 23.30 -3.74
CA THR A 365 9.14 23.73 -2.93
C THR A 365 7.84 23.52 -3.66
N VAL A 366 6.89 22.95 -2.94
CA VAL A 366 5.51 22.68 -3.41
C VAL A 366 4.52 23.27 -2.41
N PRO A 367 3.29 23.62 -2.80
CA PRO A 367 2.28 24.12 -1.86
C PRO A 367 1.79 22.99 -0.95
N ASP A 368 1.66 23.27 0.35
CA ASP A 368 0.90 22.45 1.30
C ASP A 368 -0.62 22.58 1.07
N ASP A 369 -1.44 22.01 1.96
CA ASP A 369 -2.92 22.14 1.87
C ASP A 369 -3.43 23.56 2.13
N SER A 370 -2.60 24.44 2.69
CA SER A 370 -2.89 25.86 2.96
C SER A 370 -2.27 26.78 1.91
N GLY A 371 -1.52 26.24 0.93
CA GLY A 371 -0.81 27.00 -0.09
C GLY A 371 0.56 27.52 0.34
N ASN A 372 1.07 27.15 1.52
CA ASN A 372 2.41 27.56 1.95
C ASN A 372 3.48 26.72 1.27
N PRO A 373 4.65 27.33 0.92
CA PRO A 373 5.75 26.59 0.32
C PRO A 373 6.38 25.62 1.32
N VAL A 374 6.42 24.33 0.98
CA VAL A 374 7.11 23.29 1.75
C VAL A 374 8.14 22.61 0.88
N MET A 375 9.32 22.34 1.45
CA MET A 375 10.43 21.73 0.74
C MET A 375 10.29 20.20 0.75
N ILE A 376 10.48 19.59 -0.43
CA ILE A 376 10.50 18.14 -0.63
C ILE A 376 11.60 17.72 -1.60
N PRO A 377 12.06 16.47 -1.57
CA PRO A 377 12.90 15.93 -2.65
C PRO A 377 12.11 15.92 -3.96
N VAL A 378 12.78 16.16 -5.08
CA VAL A 378 12.13 16.23 -6.40
C VAL A 378 11.51 14.91 -6.84
N MET A 379 11.79 13.81 -6.16
CA MET A 379 11.22 12.50 -6.41
C MET A 379 9.67 12.53 -6.46
N GLY A 380 9.00 13.34 -5.64
CA GLY A 380 7.54 13.51 -5.67
C GLY A 380 7.03 13.97 -7.03
N PRO A 381 7.41 15.18 -7.49
CA PRO A 381 7.05 15.67 -8.83
C PRO A 381 7.51 14.75 -9.97
N VAL A 382 8.71 14.17 -9.87
CA VAL A 382 9.23 13.23 -10.87
C VAL A 382 8.33 12.02 -11.05
N LEU A 383 7.88 11.41 -9.96
CA LEU A 383 6.98 10.25 -10.02
C LEU A 383 5.62 10.63 -10.61
N GLY A 384 5.05 11.76 -10.19
CA GLY A 384 3.74 12.22 -10.66
C GLY A 384 3.76 12.66 -12.13
N ALA A 385 4.63 13.59 -12.49
CA ALA A 385 4.71 14.13 -13.84
C ALA A 385 5.37 13.17 -14.82
N GLY A 386 6.54 12.62 -14.47
CA GLY A 386 7.33 11.79 -15.39
C GLY A 386 6.81 10.37 -15.53
N PHE A 387 6.60 9.67 -14.41
CA PHE A 387 6.27 8.24 -14.47
C PHE A 387 4.77 7.95 -14.61
N ILE A 388 3.90 8.88 -14.24
CA ILE A 388 2.44 8.69 -14.31
C ILE A 388 1.84 9.52 -15.45
N ARG A 389 1.94 10.87 -15.39
CA ARG A 389 1.25 11.75 -16.34
C ARG A 389 1.80 11.66 -17.75
N THR A 390 3.13 11.74 -17.93
CA THR A 390 3.74 11.75 -19.27
C THR A 390 3.36 10.53 -20.10
N PRO A 391 3.48 9.28 -19.61
CA PRO A 391 3.02 8.12 -20.35
C PRO A 391 1.51 8.11 -20.59
N TYR A 392 0.70 8.54 -19.61
CA TYR A 392 -0.75 8.61 -19.75
C TYR A 392 -1.19 9.52 -20.90
N LEU A 393 -0.58 10.69 -21.04
CA LEU A 393 -0.86 11.63 -22.13
C LEU A 393 -0.47 11.09 -23.51
N GLN A 394 0.46 10.16 -23.56
CA GLN A 394 0.97 9.54 -24.79
C GLN A 394 0.42 8.11 -25.02
N GLY A 395 -0.77 7.78 -24.49
CA GLY A 395 -1.45 6.50 -24.70
C GLY A 395 -1.05 5.40 -23.75
N ASP A 396 -0.36 5.71 -22.66
CA ASP A 396 0.10 4.78 -21.61
C ASP A 396 0.96 3.63 -22.14
N PHE A 397 1.79 3.89 -23.14
CA PHE A 397 2.73 2.89 -23.64
C PHE A 397 3.96 2.76 -22.73
N ILE A 398 4.50 1.51 -22.64
CA ILE A 398 5.60 1.19 -21.73
C ILE A 398 6.92 1.86 -22.14
N HIS A 399 7.12 2.08 -23.43
CA HIS A 399 8.34 2.66 -23.98
C HIS A 399 8.45 4.18 -23.84
N ILE A 400 7.41 4.86 -23.35
CA ILE A 400 7.45 6.31 -23.14
C ILE A 400 8.42 6.64 -22.00
N PRO A 401 9.44 7.49 -22.25
CA PRO A 401 10.40 7.89 -21.23
C PRO A 401 9.77 8.82 -20.19
N PRO A 402 10.14 8.71 -18.92
CA PRO A 402 9.66 9.61 -17.87
C PRO A 402 10.42 10.95 -17.88
N ALA A 403 10.65 11.55 -19.04
CA ALA A 403 11.43 12.77 -19.21
C ALA A 403 11.00 13.55 -20.47
N GLY A 404 11.58 14.70 -20.68
CA GLY A 404 11.26 15.59 -21.80
C GLY A 404 10.21 16.63 -21.42
N ILE A 405 9.88 17.52 -22.35
CA ILE A 405 8.99 18.68 -22.09
C ILE A 405 7.58 18.28 -21.64
N ASP A 406 7.12 17.09 -22.01
CA ASP A 406 5.82 16.57 -21.57
C ASP A 406 5.78 16.26 -20.07
N SER A 407 6.95 16.16 -19.41
CA SER A 407 7.10 16.01 -17.97
C SER A 407 7.14 17.34 -17.20
N LEU A 408 6.66 18.42 -17.79
CA LEU A 408 6.62 19.74 -17.16
C LEU A 408 5.91 19.70 -15.81
N PHE A 409 6.53 20.26 -14.76
CA PHE A 409 5.91 20.31 -13.43
C PHE A 409 4.83 21.38 -13.35
N ASN A 410 3.69 21.03 -12.73
CA ASN A 410 2.56 21.95 -12.60
C ASN A 410 2.54 22.70 -11.25
N ASN A 411 3.06 22.07 -10.19
CA ASN A 411 2.91 22.53 -8.81
C ASN A 411 4.25 22.84 -8.12
N VAL A 412 5.37 22.82 -8.85
CA VAL A 412 6.67 23.18 -8.31
C VAL A 412 6.87 24.70 -8.36
N MET A 413 7.08 25.32 -7.20
CA MET A 413 7.26 26.77 -7.07
C MET A 413 8.70 27.17 -7.30
N GLU A 414 9.65 26.47 -6.67
CA GLU A 414 11.09 26.72 -6.76
C GLU A 414 11.88 25.43 -6.77
N MET A 415 13.09 25.48 -7.34
CA MET A 415 14.03 24.34 -7.38
C MET A 415 15.37 24.71 -6.73
N ILE A 416 16.00 23.72 -6.11
CA ILE A 416 17.36 23.79 -5.58
C ILE A 416 18.18 22.62 -6.17
N PRO A 417 19.19 22.88 -7.00
CA PRO A 417 19.60 24.19 -7.55
C PRO A 417 18.58 24.73 -8.57
N GLN A 418 18.44 26.03 -8.63
CA GLN A 418 17.45 26.68 -9.50
C GLN A 418 17.76 26.51 -10.99
N ARG A 419 19.03 26.66 -11.35
CA ARG A 419 19.53 26.46 -12.72
C ARG A 419 20.93 25.86 -12.68
N LEU A 420 21.18 24.97 -13.62
CA LEU A 420 22.50 24.38 -13.85
C LEU A 420 23.07 24.87 -15.17
N SER A 421 24.39 25.10 -15.22
CA SER A 421 25.06 25.39 -16.48
C SER A 421 25.11 24.17 -17.38
N GLN A 422 25.16 24.38 -18.71
CA GLN A 422 25.18 23.26 -19.67
C GLN A 422 26.41 22.34 -19.44
N THR A 423 27.52 22.86 -19.00
CA THR A 423 28.74 22.09 -18.67
C THR A 423 28.46 21.14 -17.50
N VAL A 424 27.82 21.65 -16.44
CA VAL A 424 27.44 20.84 -15.26
C VAL A 424 26.40 19.80 -15.65
N ILE A 425 25.38 20.16 -16.43
CA ILE A 425 24.37 19.26 -16.96
C ILE A 425 25.02 18.08 -17.71
N ASN A 426 25.92 18.40 -18.66
CA ASN A 426 26.61 17.37 -19.44
C ASN A 426 27.42 16.43 -18.55
N LYS A 427 28.09 16.98 -17.53
CA LYS A 427 28.88 16.17 -16.58
C LYS A 427 28.00 15.28 -15.74
N LEU A 428 26.94 15.82 -15.13
CA LEU A 428 26.00 15.06 -14.31
C LEU A 428 25.34 13.93 -15.10
N VAL A 429 24.81 14.21 -16.29
CA VAL A 429 24.07 13.25 -17.08
C VAL A 429 24.99 12.27 -17.81
N GLN A 430 26.03 12.77 -18.52
CA GLN A 430 26.86 11.92 -19.38
C GLN A 430 27.93 11.14 -18.61
N GLN A 431 28.55 11.77 -17.59
CA GLN A 431 29.62 11.11 -16.83
C GLN A 431 29.12 10.38 -15.60
N PHE A 432 28.17 10.97 -14.86
CA PHE A 432 27.72 10.44 -13.58
C PHE A 432 26.38 9.72 -13.64
N SER A 433 25.69 9.71 -14.80
CA SER A 433 24.36 9.08 -14.97
C SER A 433 23.33 9.56 -13.95
N CYS A 434 23.50 10.78 -13.45
CA CYS A 434 22.58 11.42 -12.51
C CYS A 434 21.52 12.20 -13.29
N ASN A 435 20.26 11.94 -13.04
CA ASN A 435 19.17 12.64 -13.71
C ASN A 435 18.93 14.01 -13.08
N ILE A 436 18.59 14.98 -13.92
CA ILE A 436 18.45 16.38 -13.57
C ILE A 436 17.09 16.93 -13.95
N ILE A 437 16.72 18.02 -13.29
CA ILE A 437 15.59 18.85 -13.66
C ILE A 437 16.13 20.08 -14.40
N GLN A 438 15.52 20.37 -15.54
CA GLN A 438 15.86 21.51 -16.37
C GLN A 438 14.76 22.58 -16.30
N TYR A 439 15.15 23.82 -16.53
CA TYR A 439 14.25 24.96 -16.59
C TYR A 439 14.21 25.52 -18.01
N VAL A 440 13.02 25.73 -18.53
CA VAL A 440 12.78 26.46 -19.76
C VAL A 440 12.10 27.78 -19.42
N GLU A 441 12.67 28.87 -19.94
CA GLU A 441 12.15 30.19 -19.68
C GLU A 441 10.71 30.37 -20.17
N ASN A 442 9.87 30.99 -19.36
CA ASN A 442 8.42 31.16 -19.60
C ASN A 442 7.60 29.84 -19.68
N THR A 443 8.22 28.69 -19.41
CA THR A 443 7.53 27.39 -19.46
C THR A 443 7.57 26.72 -18.08
N GLY A 444 8.74 26.61 -17.45
CA GLY A 444 8.87 26.01 -16.11
C GLY A 444 9.93 24.91 -16.04
N TYR A 445 9.80 24.07 -15.03
CA TYR A 445 10.72 22.97 -14.75
C TYR A 445 10.19 21.66 -15.36
N TYR A 446 11.07 20.85 -15.93
CA TYR A 446 10.77 19.54 -16.49
C TYR A 446 11.92 18.55 -16.26
N ILE A 447 11.66 17.25 -16.41
CA ILE A 447 12.66 16.21 -16.23
C ILE A 447 13.58 16.17 -17.46
N GLY A 448 14.84 16.55 -17.27
CA GLY A 448 15.80 16.75 -18.37
C GLY A 448 16.51 15.47 -18.83
N SER A 449 16.42 14.36 -18.08
CA SER A 449 17.08 13.11 -18.45
C SER A 449 16.40 11.89 -17.80
N SER A 450 16.64 10.71 -18.38
CA SER A 450 16.01 9.45 -17.95
C SER A 450 17.02 8.30 -18.05
N ARG A 451 18.02 8.32 -17.16
CA ARG A 451 19.13 7.35 -17.18
C ARG A 451 19.18 6.51 -15.91
N THR A 452 19.55 5.25 -16.07
CA THR A 452 20.00 4.36 -15.00
C THR A 452 21.50 4.52 -14.80
N TYR A 453 22.08 3.87 -13.79
CA TYR A 453 23.55 3.84 -13.61
C TYR A 453 24.27 2.82 -14.52
N SER A 454 23.62 2.31 -15.57
CA SER A 454 24.32 1.51 -16.59
C SER A 454 25.18 2.41 -17.50
N THR A 455 26.43 2.00 -17.74
CA THR A 455 27.31 2.61 -18.74
C THR A 455 27.14 1.96 -20.12
N ASN A 456 26.42 0.84 -20.21
CA ASN A 456 26.11 0.17 -21.46
C ASN A 456 24.87 0.79 -22.10
N ASP A 457 24.99 1.18 -23.36
CA ASP A 457 23.90 1.84 -24.10
C ASP A 457 22.62 1.00 -24.15
N LEU A 458 22.71 -0.32 -24.17
CA LEU A 458 21.55 -1.23 -24.16
C LEU A 458 20.72 -1.20 -22.86
N TYR A 459 21.28 -0.71 -21.75
CA TYR A 459 20.63 -0.74 -20.42
C TYR A 459 20.59 0.63 -19.76
N LYS A 460 21.03 1.68 -20.46
CA LYS A 460 21.19 3.03 -19.93
C LYS A 460 19.85 3.68 -19.61
N SER A 461 18.84 3.49 -20.44
CA SER A 461 17.58 4.21 -20.38
C SER A 461 16.61 3.58 -19.36
N ILE A 462 15.94 4.43 -18.54
CA ILE A 462 14.96 3.98 -17.54
C ILE A 462 13.77 3.30 -18.22
N HIS A 463 13.26 3.85 -19.33
CA HIS A 463 12.12 3.27 -20.04
C HIS A 463 12.44 1.88 -20.59
N VAL A 464 13.63 1.64 -21.15
CA VAL A 464 14.06 0.31 -21.61
C VAL A 464 14.15 -0.67 -20.43
N ARG A 465 14.62 -0.21 -19.24
CA ARG A 465 14.64 -1.05 -18.04
C ARG A 465 13.23 -1.45 -17.59
N LEU A 466 12.30 -0.50 -17.56
CA LEU A 466 10.89 -0.75 -17.23
C LEU A 466 10.21 -1.66 -18.26
N GLN A 467 10.48 -1.43 -19.54
CA GLN A 467 10.00 -2.24 -20.66
C GLN A 467 10.46 -3.69 -20.53
N THR A 468 11.76 -3.90 -20.26
CA THR A 468 12.29 -5.25 -20.03
C THR A 468 11.62 -5.94 -18.86
N SER A 469 11.43 -5.24 -17.74
CA SER A 469 10.74 -5.79 -16.55
C SER A 469 9.27 -6.13 -16.85
N TYR A 470 8.59 -5.29 -17.62
CA TYR A 470 7.22 -5.53 -18.08
C TYR A 470 7.13 -6.78 -18.98
N TYR A 471 8.06 -6.93 -19.94
CA TYR A 471 8.10 -8.08 -20.83
C TYR A 471 8.33 -9.38 -20.07
N VAL A 472 9.31 -9.40 -19.16
CA VAL A 472 9.60 -10.59 -18.33
C VAL A 472 8.36 -11.02 -17.55
N ARG A 473 7.64 -10.10 -16.91
CA ARG A 473 6.45 -10.42 -16.12
C ARG A 473 5.26 -10.82 -16.99
N SER A 474 5.04 -10.13 -18.09
CA SER A 474 3.95 -10.44 -19.02
C SER A 474 4.15 -11.82 -19.67
N LEU A 475 5.38 -12.12 -20.12
CA LEU A 475 5.71 -13.42 -20.68
C LEU A 475 5.61 -14.54 -19.64
N ASN A 476 6.08 -14.29 -18.40
CA ASN A 476 5.94 -15.26 -17.32
C ASN A 476 4.46 -15.63 -17.06
N SER A 477 3.57 -14.63 -17.06
CA SER A 477 2.14 -14.85 -16.95
C SER A 477 1.55 -15.58 -18.15
N LYS A 478 1.89 -15.15 -19.37
CA LYS A 478 1.36 -15.73 -20.62
C LYS A 478 1.86 -17.14 -20.88
N MET A 479 3.08 -17.47 -20.45
CA MET A 479 3.73 -18.75 -20.70
C MET A 479 3.63 -19.76 -19.54
N CYS A 480 2.90 -19.44 -18.46
CA CYS A 480 2.72 -20.36 -17.34
C CYS A 480 2.09 -21.72 -17.76
N PHE A 481 1.38 -21.75 -18.89
CA PHE A 481 0.80 -22.98 -19.44
C PHE A 481 1.85 -24.00 -19.92
N LEU A 482 3.12 -23.60 -20.10
CA LEU A 482 4.21 -24.50 -20.51
C LEU A 482 4.64 -25.42 -19.35
N GLU A 483 4.42 -25.00 -18.10
CA GLU A 483 4.84 -25.77 -16.93
C GLU A 483 4.10 -27.12 -16.85
N GLN A 484 4.85 -28.18 -16.53
CA GLN A 484 4.35 -29.55 -16.37
C GLN A 484 3.75 -30.18 -17.64
N LYS A 485 3.84 -29.53 -18.81
CA LYS A 485 3.48 -30.15 -20.08
C LYS A 485 4.64 -30.99 -20.67
N PRO A 486 4.33 -32.03 -21.47
CA PRO A 486 5.37 -32.78 -22.19
C PRO A 486 6.17 -31.87 -23.11
N ASN A 487 7.51 -31.92 -23.01
CA ASN A 487 8.43 -31.12 -23.82
C ASN A 487 8.49 -31.66 -25.25
N THR A 488 7.54 -31.28 -26.08
CA THR A 488 7.39 -31.72 -27.47
C THR A 488 7.73 -30.58 -28.45
N PRO A 489 8.01 -30.88 -29.72
CA PRO A 489 8.19 -29.85 -30.76
C PRO A 489 6.96 -28.95 -30.93
N GLU A 490 5.77 -29.49 -30.71
CA GLU A 490 4.49 -28.75 -30.75
C GLU A 490 4.43 -27.71 -29.66
N LEU A 491 4.77 -28.08 -28.41
CA LEU A 491 4.81 -27.15 -27.26
C LEU A 491 5.81 -26.01 -27.50
N LYS A 492 6.97 -26.32 -28.09
CA LYS A 492 7.99 -25.30 -28.44
C LYS A 492 7.45 -24.30 -29.46
N ARG A 493 6.73 -24.78 -30.48
CA ARG A 493 6.09 -23.90 -31.48
C ARG A 493 4.97 -23.03 -30.84
N GLU A 494 4.14 -23.61 -29.98
CA GLU A 494 3.11 -22.89 -29.25
C GLU A 494 3.70 -21.72 -28.41
N ALA A 495 4.78 -21.99 -27.70
CA ALA A 495 5.51 -20.98 -26.95
C ALA A 495 6.05 -19.83 -27.83
N LEU A 496 6.65 -20.16 -28.96
CA LEU A 496 7.16 -19.16 -29.92
C LEU A 496 6.02 -18.31 -30.53
N VAL A 497 4.89 -18.94 -30.83
CA VAL A 497 3.70 -18.22 -31.37
C VAL A 497 3.17 -17.23 -30.34
N GLU A 498 3.06 -17.64 -29.06
CA GLU A 498 2.60 -16.74 -28.00
C GLU A 498 3.56 -15.56 -27.79
N ALA A 499 4.88 -15.82 -27.76
CA ALA A 499 5.87 -14.77 -27.68
C ALA A 499 5.78 -13.81 -28.87
N ARG A 500 5.69 -14.35 -30.11
CA ARG A 500 5.60 -13.56 -31.33
C ARG A 500 4.36 -12.66 -31.34
N ASN A 501 3.20 -13.17 -30.92
CA ASN A 501 1.97 -12.41 -30.87
C ASN A 501 2.07 -11.26 -29.86
N PHE A 502 2.66 -11.50 -28.71
CA PHE A 502 2.92 -10.46 -27.71
C PHE A 502 3.83 -9.36 -28.27
N PHE A 503 4.99 -9.72 -28.82
CA PHE A 503 5.94 -8.74 -29.36
C PHE A 503 5.43 -8.05 -30.64
N LYS A 504 4.55 -8.70 -31.41
CA LYS A 504 3.91 -8.05 -32.56
C LYS A 504 2.99 -6.91 -32.08
N THR A 505 2.25 -7.11 -30.99
CA THR A 505 1.43 -6.06 -30.38
C THR A 505 2.31 -4.90 -29.88
N GLU A 506 3.44 -5.21 -29.24
CA GLU A 506 4.38 -4.19 -28.75
C GLU A 506 5.06 -3.43 -29.92
N TYR A 507 5.37 -4.11 -31.02
CA TYR A 507 5.88 -3.47 -32.23
C TYR A 507 4.83 -2.52 -32.86
N ASP A 508 3.59 -2.96 -32.95
CA ASP A 508 2.48 -2.16 -33.49
C ASP A 508 2.18 -0.94 -32.59
N ASN A 509 2.44 -1.05 -31.29
CA ASN A 509 2.37 0.05 -30.32
C ASN A 509 3.57 1.02 -30.38
N GLY A 510 4.63 0.69 -31.15
CA GLY A 510 5.85 1.51 -31.27
C GLY A 510 6.90 1.26 -30.20
N ALA A 511 6.76 0.20 -29.42
CA ALA A 511 7.69 -0.14 -28.35
C ALA A 511 8.99 -0.82 -28.85
N LEU A 512 8.96 -1.35 -30.07
CA LEU A 512 10.14 -1.87 -30.78
C LEU A 512 10.51 -0.94 -31.94
N GLU A 513 11.76 -1.00 -32.35
CA GLU A 513 12.33 -0.18 -33.42
C GLU A 513 11.56 -0.36 -34.74
N ARG A 514 10.99 0.73 -35.26
CA ARG A 514 10.15 0.74 -36.46
C ARG A 514 10.89 1.10 -37.76
N SER A 515 12.15 1.51 -37.65
CA SER A 515 12.97 1.72 -38.87
C SER A 515 13.32 0.43 -39.59
N VAL A 516 13.08 -0.71 -38.93
CA VAL A 516 13.24 -2.06 -39.46
C VAL A 516 11.90 -2.80 -39.44
N ASP A 517 11.78 -3.88 -40.21
CA ASP A 517 10.61 -4.76 -40.17
C ASP A 517 10.52 -5.53 -38.85
N PHE A 518 9.35 -6.10 -38.58
CA PHE A 518 9.09 -6.81 -37.32
C PHE A 518 10.02 -8.03 -37.14
N ASP A 519 10.33 -8.76 -38.20
CA ASP A 519 11.17 -9.98 -38.12
C ASP A 519 12.66 -9.65 -37.86
N THR A 520 13.06 -8.41 -38.15
CA THR A 520 14.38 -7.87 -37.76
C THR A 520 14.34 -7.34 -36.33
N ALA A 521 13.25 -6.65 -35.93
CA ALA A 521 13.10 -6.07 -34.59
C ALA A 521 12.85 -7.11 -33.50
N TYR A 522 12.38 -8.32 -33.86
CA TYR A 522 12.07 -9.41 -32.94
C TYR A 522 12.54 -10.76 -33.50
N GLN A 523 13.21 -11.53 -32.67
CA GLN A 523 13.55 -12.92 -32.95
C GLN A 523 13.33 -13.80 -31.73
N GLY A 524 12.53 -14.87 -31.88
CA GLY A 524 12.34 -15.91 -30.86
C GLY A 524 13.05 -17.20 -31.27
N ILE A 525 13.83 -17.78 -30.38
CA ILE A 525 14.63 -19.00 -30.62
C ILE A 525 14.20 -20.05 -29.58
N CYS A 526 13.73 -21.20 -30.06
CA CYS A 526 13.43 -22.37 -29.25
C CYS A 526 13.66 -23.65 -30.08
N ASP A 527 14.89 -23.91 -30.41
CA ASP A 527 15.31 -25.02 -31.29
C ASP A 527 16.53 -25.79 -30.71
N LYS A 528 17.23 -26.51 -31.52
CA LYS A 528 18.41 -27.28 -31.10
C LYS A 528 19.61 -26.41 -30.73
N SER A 529 19.65 -25.14 -31.10
CA SER A 529 20.76 -24.24 -30.78
C SER A 529 20.76 -23.89 -29.29
N ASN A 530 19.58 -23.63 -28.72
CA ASN A 530 19.40 -23.30 -27.29
C ASN A 530 18.79 -24.46 -26.46
N ASN A 531 18.34 -25.55 -27.10
CA ASN A 531 17.86 -26.79 -26.47
C ASN A 531 18.58 -28.02 -27.09
N PRO A 532 19.89 -28.22 -26.90
CA PRO A 532 20.63 -29.31 -27.45
C PRO A 532 20.21 -30.67 -26.88
N ASN A 533 20.41 -31.76 -27.61
CA ASN A 533 20.01 -33.10 -27.17
C ASN A 533 20.73 -33.60 -25.90
N THR A 534 21.83 -32.93 -25.53
CA THR A 534 22.59 -33.17 -24.27
C THR A 534 22.01 -32.48 -23.07
N GLN A 535 21.04 -31.55 -23.26
CA GLN A 535 20.38 -30.84 -22.19
C GLN A 535 19.43 -31.75 -21.40
N ASP A 536 19.16 -31.39 -20.14
CA ASP A 536 18.09 -31.99 -19.36
C ASP A 536 16.74 -31.83 -20.09
N ARG A 537 16.10 -32.95 -20.41
CA ARG A 537 14.79 -32.96 -21.12
C ARG A 537 13.66 -32.28 -20.34
N LYS A 538 13.84 -32.01 -19.06
CA LYS A 538 12.90 -31.28 -18.22
C LYS A 538 13.03 -29.77 -18.36
N LEU A 539 14.10 -29.28 -18.98
CA LEU A 539 14.36 -27.87 -19.21
C LEU A 539 13.95 -27.46 -20.61
N LEU A 540 13.28 -26.34 -20.73
CA LEU A 540 12.93 -25.69 -21.99
C LEU A 540 13.48 -24.27 -21.97
N ASN A 541 14.39 -23.95 -22.91
CA ASN A 541 14.93 -22.61 -23.10
C ASN A 541 14.24 -21.92 -24.27
N ILE A 542 13.84 -20.69 -24.04
CA ILE A 542 13.28 -19.78 -25.05
C ILE A 542 14.09 -18.50 -24.99
N ASP A 543 14.84 -18.20 -26.05
CA ASP A 543 15.59 -16.96 -26.17
C ASP A 543 14.79 -15.97 -27.00
N ILE A 544 14.66 -14.74 -26.50
CA ILE A 544 13.96 -13.66 -27.16
C ILE A 544 14.93 -12.50 -27.34
N LEU A 545 15.22 -12.17 -28.59
CA LEU A 545 16.00 -11.00 -28.97
C LEU A 545 15.04 -9.94 -29.50
N TRP A 546 15.24 -8.71 -29.08
CA TRP A 546 14.39 -7.59 -29.48
C TRP A 546 15.17 -6.29 -29.48
N ILE A 547 14.74 -5.34 -30.32
CA ILE A 547 15.36 -4.01 -30.45
C ILE A 547 14.36 -3.00 -29.90
N PRO A 548 14.67 -2.31 -28.80
CA PRO A 548 13.80 -1.26 -28.24
C PRO A 548 13.80 -0.03 -29.16
N THR A 549 12.71 0.73 -29.13
CA THR A 549 12.71 2.09 -29.64
C THR A 549 13.49 2.98 -28.68
N GLU A 550 14.55 3.62 -29.18
CA GLU A 550 15.37 4.55 -28.41
C GLU A 550 14.80 5.98 -28.42
N CYS A 551 15.13 6.75 -27.39
CA CYS A 551 14.69 8.12 -27.27
C CYS A 551 15.79 9.10 -27.68
N THR A 552 15.41 10.19 -28.33
CA THR A 552 16.35 11.27 -28.68
C THR A 552 16.83 11.97 -27.41
N GLU A 553 18.11 11.81 -27.04
CA GLU A 553 18.72 12.46 -25.89
C GLU A 553 19.34 13.84 -26.22
N SER A 554 19.72 14.08 -27.49
CA SER A 554 20.30 15.34 -27.93
C SER A 554 19.91 15.69 -29.34
N VAL A 555 19.68 16.98 -29.59
CA VAL A 555 19.35 17.51 -30.91
C VAL A 555 20.39 18.56 -31.27
N HIS A 556 21.07 18.38 -32.41
CA HIS A 556 21.98 19.35 -32.96
C HIS A 556 21.33 20.09 -34.13
N ILE A 557 21.15 21.39 -33.99
CA ILE A 557 20.64 22.24 -35.07
C ILE A 557 21.76 23.13 -35.55
N SER A 558 22.19 22.96 -36.81
CA SER A 558 23.20 23.80 -37.43
C SER A 558 22.50 24.88 -38.29
N LEU A 559 22.63 26.14 -37.89
CA LEU A 559 22.19 27.27 -38.69
C LEU A 559 23.39 27.76 -39.51
N LEU A 560 23.37 27.44 -40.80
CA LEU A 560 24.43 27.89 -41.73
C LEU A 560 23.92 29.08 -42.51
N ARG A 561 24.61 30.20 -42.37
CA ARG A 561 24.37 31.38 -43.22
C ARG A 561 24.99 31.12 -44.58
N ASN A 562 24.15 31.08 -45.63
CA ASN A 562 24.61 31.00 -47.00
C ASN A 562 24.75 32.41 -47.56
N ASP A 563 25.98 32.85 -47.86
CA ASP A 563 26.28 34.14 -48.49
C ASP A 563 26.29 34.04 -50.02
N SER A 564 26.12 32.83 -50.61
CA SER A 564 26.00 32.66 -52.04
C SER A 564 24.60 33.06 -52.53
N VAL A 565 24.53 33.98 -53.46
CA VAL A 565 23.31 34.26 -54.23
C VAL A 565 22.96 33.00 -55.03
N LEU A 566 21.74 32.50 -54.83
CA LEU A 566 21.22 31.42 -55.68
C LEU A 566 21.21 31.91 -57.13
N THR A 567 22.23 31.56 -57.91
CA THR A 567 22.16 31.65 -59.35
C THR A 567 21.20 30.53 -59.82
N THR A 568 19.97 30.91 -60.10
CA THR A 568 19.07 30.08 -60.89
C THR A 568 19.67 29.97 -62.28
N THR A 569 20.33 28.86 -62.54
CA THR A 569 20.60 28.41 -63.90
C THR A 569 19.24 27.92 -64.43
N GLU A 570 18.53 28.76 -65.15
CA GLU A 570 17.51 28.31 -66.12
C GLU A 570 18.24 27.42 -67.11
N THR A 571 18.05 26.12 -67.07
CA THR A 571 18.28 25.22 -68.18
C THR A 571 17.11 25.34 -69.12
N GLU A 572 17.27 26.12 -70.19
CA GLU A 572 16.47 26.00 -71.40
C GLU A 572 16.73 24.60 -71.98
N GLU A 573 15.68 23.87 -72.20
CA GLU A 573 15.14 22.83 -73.09
C GLU A 573 14.56 21.67 -72.38
#